data_bf320f15f2d9c5614c40ec9cc492dbe5
#
_entry.id   bf320f15f2d9c5614c40ec9cc492dbe5
#
_cell.length_a   1.000
_cell.length_b   1.000
_cell.length_c   1.000
_cell.angle_alpha   90.00
_cell.angle_beta   90.00
_cell.angle_gamma   90.00
#
_symmetry.space_group_name_H-M   'P 1'
#
loop_
_entity.id
_entity.type
_entity.pdbx_description
1 polymer ?
#
loop_
_entity_poly.entity_id
_entity_poly.type
_entity_poly.pdbx_seq_one_letter_code
_entity_poly.pdbx_strand_id
1 'polypeptide(L)'
;MSKSHPLTTVDAAWLRMEDPTNLMMVSGILTFKKMIDFDHLRAVIEHKLLTFDRFRMRVVQSRLPFRPAYWEVDPTFNLNAHLHRVALPSPGDKTALQEMASDLMSTPLDFSKPLWQFHLIENYGEGCAIMCRLHHCIADGMALVFVLLSLTDMVPGVPPPTGNGTEPEEEDVDDGMSPALNALIQQGAKAVGTVWQTTSKMASEGLEALVNPAHAMELALKGTDTAFAAGRLFLRSPDPKTLFKGKLGVAKRAAWSKPLSLRDVKAIKNVTGGTVNDVLVAAMTGALRHYMLKKGANVEGLNFRAAVPVNLRTPQEMGRLGNKFGIVFLSLPVGIGDPLERLHEVRKRMLELKSSKEAPVALGILSAMGMSPQELQGTLVRLFGSKTTAVMTNVPGPPMPLYLAGQKIDEIMFWVPQSGRVSLGISIISYANRVQLGVATDVGLVPDPEIIMDGFYEQFDALMALVEEAKAIEAAAAAKPAAKSEPAETASSASLSTDASPQPTQCQATTKSGRQCRNQAQEGSEFCHVHQPSKAE
;
A
#
# COMPACT_ATOMS: atom_id res chain seq x y z
N MET A 1 7.31 -38.09 -8.16
CA MET A 1 6.67 -37.35 -9.27
C MET A 1 6.93 -35.87 -9.02
N SER A 2 7.39 -35.12 -10.03
CA SER A 2 7.63 -33.68 -9.86
C SER A 2 6.32 -33.01 -9.45
N LYS A 3 6.30 -32.31 -8.30
CA LYS A 3 5.11 -31.56 -7.84
C LYS A 3 4.87 -30.43 -8.87
N SER A 4 3.87 -30.55 -9.71
CA SER A 4 3.43 -29.49 -10.62
C SER A 4 1.98 -29.12 -10.33
N HIS A 5 1.66 -27.81 -10.36
CA HIS A 5 0.28 -27.35 -10.18
C HIS A 5 -0.01 -26.15 -11.09
N PRO A 6 -1.25 -25.97 -11.57
CA PRO A 6 -1.57 -24.87 -12.47
C PRO A 6 -1.42 -23.51 -11.75
N LEU A 7 -1.06 -22.47 -12.51
CA LEU A 7 -1.16 -21.11 -12.04
C LEU A 7 -2.63 -20.77 -11.74
N THR A 8 -2.85 -19.94 -10.72
CA THR A 8 -4.17 -19.32 -10.55
C THR A 8 -4.47 -18.41 -11.75
N THR A 9 -5.73 -18.15 -12.01
CA THR A 9 -6.13 -17.27 -13.12
C THR A 9 -5.53 -15.86 -12.97
N VAL A 10 -5.44 -15.37 -11.74
CA VAL A 10 -4.85 -14.05 -11.44
C VAL A 10 -3.34 -14.06 -11.67
N ASP A 11 -2.63 -15.10 -11.19
CA ASP A 11 -1.18 -15.24 -11.42
C ASP A 11 -0.86 -15.36 -12.93
N ALA A 12 -1.71 -16.08 -13.68
CA ALA A 12 -1.59 -16.20 -15.13
C ALA A 12 -1.86 -14.87 -15.85
N ALA A 13 -2.77 -14.03 -15.34
CA ALA A 13 -2.99 -12.69 -15.88
C ALA A 13 -1.74 -11.83 -15.73
N TRP A 14 -1.10 -11.83 -14.55
CA TRP A 14 0.15 -11.10 -14.32
C TRP A 14 1.28 -11.59 -15.22
N LEU A 15 1.43 -12.90 -15.39
CA LEU A 15 2.43 -13.47 -16.29
C LEU A 15 2.28 -13.00 -17.74
N ARG A 16 1.04 -12.91 -18.22
CA ARG A 16 0.74 -12.52 -19.60
C ARG A 16 0.74 -11.01 -19.84
N MET A 17 0.70 -10.21 -18.75
CA MET A 17 0.81 -8.75 -18.83
C MET A 17 2.26 -8.29 -19.00
N GLU A 18 3.24 -9.17 -18.89
CA GLU A 18 4.64 -8.86 -19.09
C GLU A 18 4.86 -8.19 -20.45
N ASP A 19 5.51 -7.04 -20.44
CA ASP A 19 5.86 -6.27 -21.63
C ASP A 19 7.27 -5.68 -21.47
N PRO A 20 8.13 -5.69 -22.47
CA PRO A 20 9.48 -5.12 -22.35
C PRO A 20 9.52 -3.66 -21.89
N THR A 21 8.44 -2.90 -22.14
CA THR A 21 8.32 -1.52 -21.66
C THR A 21 7.68 -1.41 -20.28
N ASN A 22 7.13 -2.49 -19.73
CA ASN A 22 6.57 -2.57 -18.37
C ASN A 22 6.69 -3.99 -17.83
N LEU A 23 7.84 -4.28 -17.25
CA LEU A 23 8.11 -5.57 -16.63
C LEU A 23 7.21 -5.78 -15.40
N MET A 24 6.59 -6.94 -15.31
CA MET A 24 5.67 -7.28 -14.20
C MET A 24 6.43 -7.72 -12.95
N MET A 25 7.45 -6.94 -12.58
CA MET A 25 8.28 -7.18 -11.41
C MET A 25 7.91 -6.26 -10.24
N VAL A 26 7.86 -6.83 -9.05
CA VAL A 26 8.02 -6.08 -7.80
C VAL A 26 9.51 -5.99 -7.52
N SER A 27 9.99 -4.79 -7.32
CA SER A 27 11.38 -4.52 -6.97
C SER A 27 11.44 -3.90 -5.58
N GLY A 28 12.35 -4.34 -4.73
CA GLY A 28 12.53 -3.81 -3.38
C GLY A 28 14.00 -3.60 -3.06
N ILE A 29 14.30 -2.61 -2.26
CA ILE A 29 15.64 -2.32 -1.77
C ILE A 29 15.64 -2.22 -0.25
N LEU A 30 16.60 -2.86 0.37
CA LEU A 30 16.89 -2.82 1.79
C LEU A 30 18.29 -2.24 1.95
N THR A 31 18.46 -1.22 2.78
CA THR A 31 19.78 -0.65 3.05
C THR A 31 20.26 -1.00 4.46
N PHE A 32 21.57 -1.10 4.63
CA PHE A 32 22.23 -1.48 5.86
C PHE A 32 23.43 -0.55 6.11
N LYS A 33 23.60 -0.11 7.36
CA LYS A 33 24.76 0.72 7.78
C LYS A 33 26.04 -0.07 7.93
N LYS A 34 25.96 -1.40 7.91
CA LYS A 34 27.11 -2.31 8.00
C LYS A 34 27.00 -3.35 6.91
N MET A 35 28.14 -3.89 6.53
CA MET A 35 28.19 -5.00 5.58
C MET A 35 27.49 -6.22 6.15
N ILE A 36 26.70 -6.88 5.29
CA ILE A 36 26.15 -8.21 5.54
C ILE A 36 27.18 -9.25 5.12
N ASP A 37 27.36 -10.25 5.94
CA ASP A 37 28.11 -11.45 5.54
C ASP A 37 27.32 -12.21 4.48
N PHE A 38 27.99 -12.47 3.31
CA PHE A 38 27.34 -13.08 2.16
C PHE A 38 26.91 -14.53 2.43
N ASP A 39 27.72 -15.28 3.16
CA ASP A 39 27.43 -16.68 3.46
C ASP A 39 26.28 -16.79 4.46
N HIS A 40 26.19 -15.84 5.42
CA HIS A 40 25.03 -15.73 6.30
C HIS A 40 23.75 -15.39 5.51
N LEU A 41 23.79 -14.41 4.62
CA LEU A 41 22.64 -14.08 3.75
C LEU A 41 22.22 -15.29 2.91
N ARG A 42 23.19 -16.00 2.35
CA ARG A 42 22.97 -17.23 1.58
C ARG A 42 22.26 -18.29 2.43
N ALA A 43 22.73 -18.53 3.65
CA ALA A 43 22.12 -19.49 4.57
C ALA A 43 20.66 -19.09 4.91
N VAL A 44 20.39 -17.80 5.17
CA VAL A 44 19.02 -17.30 5.39
C VAL A 44 18.13 -17.59 4.19
N ILE A 45 18.59 -17.34 2.97
CA ILE A 45 17.83 -17.62 1.76
C ILE A 45 17.57 -19.12 1.60
N GLU A 46 18.60 -19.94 1.76
CA GLU A 46 18.50 -21.40 1.64
C GLU A 46 17.51 -22.00 2.66
N HIS A 47 17.55 -21.56 3.91
CA HIS A 47 16.77 -22.17 4.98
C HIS A 47 15.43 -21.51 5.24
N LYS A 48 15.21 -20.24 4.83
CA LYS A 48 13.97 -19.52 5.08
C LYS A 48 13.20 -19.23 3.78
N LEU A 49 13.85 -18.69 2.71
CA LEU A 49 13.15 -18.36 1.46
C LEU A 49 12.78 -19.61 0.66
N LEU A 50 13.70 -20.57 0.55
CA LEU A 50 13.48 -21.76 -0.26
C LEU A 50 12.52 -22.79 0.39
N THR A 51 12.01 -22.54 1.58
CA THR A 51 10.86 -23.27 2.15
C THR A 51 9.56 -22.98 1.41
N PHE A 52 9.47 -21.82 0.77
CA PHE A 52 8.35 -21.50 -0.08
C PHE A 52 8.55 -22.12 -1.46
N ASP A 53 7.75 -23.09 -1.84
CA ASP A 53 7.90 -23.87 -3.09
C ASP A 53 8.05 -23.00 -4.34
N ARG A 54 7.31 -21.88 -4.44
CA ARG A 54 7.36 -20.98 -5.61
C ARG A 54 8.74 -20.40 -5.89
N PHE A 55 9.63 -20.33 -4.89
CA PHE A 55 11.01 -19.87 -5.09
C PHE A 55 11.95 -20.94 -5.65
N ARG A 56 11.50 -22.20 -5.74
CA ARG A 56 12.19 -23.31 -6.40
C ARG A 56 11.50 -23.73 -7.69
N MET A 57 10.33 -23.14 -7.99
CA MET A 57 9.52 -23.49 -9.15
C MET A 57 9.68 -22.46 -10.27
N ARG A 58 9.77 -22.95 -11.50
CA ARG A 58 9.68 -22.14 -12.71
C ARG A 58 8.28 -22.20 -13.29
N VAL A 59 7.94 -21.23 -14.11
CA VAL A 59 6.68 -21.22 -14.85
C VAL A 59 6.86 -21.87 -16.20
N VAL A 60 6.06 -22.89 -16.47
CA VAL A 60 6.05 -23.58 -17.77
C VAL A 60 4.77 -23.24 -18.51
N GLN A 61 4.93 -22.68 -19.71
CA GLN A 61 3.79 -22.43 -20.59
C GLN A 61 3.43 -23.72 -21.34
N SER A 62 2.15 -24.07 -21.32
CA SER A 62 1.68 -25.22 -22.09
C SER A 62 1.75 -24.95 -23.59
N ARG A 63 2.28 -25.91 -24.35
CA ARG A 63 2.26 -25.87 -25.83
C ARG A 63 0.87 -26.19 -26.38
N LEU A 64 -0.02 -26.73 -25.57
CA LEU A 64 -1.39 -27.06 -25.98
C LEU A 64 -2.27 -25.81 -25.83
N PRO A 65 -3.09 -25.46 -26.83
CA PRO A 65 -4.06 -24.38 -26.72
C PRO A 65 -5.03 -24.67 -25.57
N PHE A 66 -5.45 -23.62 -24.86
CA PHE A 66 -6.39 -23.64 -23.73
C PHE A 66 -5.89 -24.32 -22.45
N ARG A 67 -4.65 -24.83 -22.37
CA ARG A 67 -4.10 -25.25 -21.08
C ARG A 67 -3.42 -24.07 -20.37
N PRO A 68 -3.73 -23.87 -19.08
CA PRO A 68 -3.05 -22.82 -18.30
C PRO A 68 -1.57 -23.13 -18.14
N ALA A 69 -0.76 -22.07 -17.97
CA ALA A 69 0.61 -22.23 -17.48
C ALA A 69 0.60 -22.89 -16.10
N TYR A 70 1.67 -23.57 -15.76
CA TYR A 70 1.79 -24.29 -14.50
C TYR A 70 3.15 -24.08 -13.84
N TRP A 71 3.16 -24.20 -12.53
CA TRP A 71 4.38 -24.24 -11.73
C TRP A 71 4.98 -25.64 -11.78
N GLU A 72 6.27 -25.71 -11.98
CA GLU A 72 7.06 -26.94 -11.98
C GLU A 72 8.35 -26.71 -11.19
N VAL A 73 8.73 -27.65 -10.33
CA VAL A 73 10.03 -27.58 -9.65
C VAL A 73 11.14 -27.55 -10.73
N ASP A 74 12.03 -26.56 -10.64
CA ASP A 74 13.13 -26.45 -11.58
C ASP A 74 14.17 -27.55 -11.30
N PRO A 75 14.33 -28.55 -12.18
CA PRO A 75 15.28 -29.64 -11.98
C PRO A 75 16.74 -29.18 -12.00
N THR A 76 16.99 -27.98 -12.49
CA THR A 76 18.32 -27.38 -12.61
C THR A 76 18.50 -26.19 -11.67
N PHE A 77 17.66 -26.10 -10.63
CA PHE A 77 17.72 -25.01 -9.67
C PHE A 77 19.13 -24.84 -9.09
N ASN A 78 19.65 -23.62 -9.19
CA ASN A 78 20.94 -23.25 -8.62
C ASN A 78 20.84 -21.86 -7.99
N LEU A 79 21.04 -21.77 -6.69
CA LEU A 79 20.94 -20.49 -5.97
C LEU A 79 21.87 -19.41 -6.52
N ASN A 80 23.03 -19.77 -7.09
CA ASN A 80 23.96 -18.79 -7.69
C ASN A 80 23.37 -18.06 -8.91
N ALA A 81 22.32 -18.59 -9.54
CA ALA A 81 21.58 -17.90 -10.58
C ALA A 81 20.57 -16.88 -10.05
N HIS A 82 20.37 -16.84 -8.74
CA HIS A 82 19.35 -16.02 -8.08
C HIS A 82 19.92 -15.08 -7.03
N LEU A 83 21.05 -15.41 -6.41
CA LEU A 83 21.74 -14.58 -5.43
C LEU A 83 23.07 -14.10 -5.99
N HIS A 84 23.15 -12.80 -6.25
CA HIS A 84 24.33 -12.17 -6.85
C HIS A 84 25.03 -11.25 -5.84
N ARG A 85 26.33 -11.10 -6.03
CA ARG A 85 27.15 -10.13 -5.28
C ARG A 85 27.73 -9.14 -6.27
N VAL A 86 27.44 -7.85 -6.08
CA VAL A 86 27.85 -6.75 -6.94
C VAL A 86 28.31 -5.59 -6.09
N ALA A 87 29.06 -4.63 -6.63
CA ALA A 87 29.51 -3.46 -5.92
C ALA A 87 29.13 -2.18 -6.66
N LEU A 88 28.82 -1.11 -5.92
CA LEU A 88 28.63 0.22 -6.51
C LEU A 88 29.97 0.78 -6.98
N PRO A 89 29.98 1.55 -8.08
CA PRO A 89 31.12 2.38 -8.42
C PRO A 89 31.35 3.45 -7.36
N SER A 90 32.59 3.95 -7.23
CA SER A 90 32.88 5.10 -6.38
C SER A 90 32.06 6.33 -6.85
N PRO A 91 31.48 7.13 -5.93
CA PRO A 91 31.68 7.16 -4.48
C PRO A 91 30.77 6.21 -3.67
N GLY A 92 29.95 5.37 -4.29
CA GLY A 92 29.05 4.44 -3.57
C GLY A 92 27.93 5.15 -2.81
N ASP A 93 27.44 6.23 -3.35
CA ASP A 93 26.40 7.08 -2.73
C ASP A 93 24.98 6.66 -3.17
N LYS A 94 23.99 7.43 -2.69
CA LYS A 94 22.59 7.21 -3.02
C LYS A 94 22.31 7.31 -4.52
N THR A 95 23.02 8.19 -5.24
CA THR A 95 22.83 8.37 -6.68
C THR A 95 23.27 7.13 -7.43
N ALA A 96 24.46 6.60 -7.12
CA ALA A 96 24.95 5.34 -7.70
C ALA A 96 24.00 4.16 -7.41
N LEU A 97 23.43 4.11 -6.19
CA LEU A 97 22.45 3.09 -5.83
C LEU A 97 21.14 3.25 -6.62
N GLN A 98 20.67 4.47 -6.84
CA GLN A 98 19.47 4.75 -7.65
C GLN A 98 19.67 4.38 -9.12
N GLU A 99 20.85 4.63 -9.69
CA GLU A 99 21.21 4.23 -11.04
C GLU A 99 21.21 2.70 -11.18
N MET A 100 21.90 2.00 -10.29
CA MET A 100 21.90 0.52 -10.29
C MET A 100 20.50 -0.06 -10.10
N ALA A 101 19.69 0.47 -9.19
CA ALA A 101 18.31 0.04 -9.01
C ALA A 101 17.48 0.26 -10.29
N SER A 102 17.67 1.38 -10.97
CA SER A 102 16.99 1.72 -12.23
C SER A 102 17.35 0.75 -13.34
N ASP A 103 18.62 0.40 -13.47
CA ASP A 103 19.12 -0.58 -14.47
C ASP A 103 18.55 -1.97 -14.19
N LEU A 104 18.58 -2.40 -12.93
CA LEU A 104 18.01 -3.69 -12.53
C LEU A 104 16.49 -3.74 -12.75
N MET A 105 15.78 -2.65 -12.52
CA MET A 105 14.34 -2.55 -12.79
C MET A 105 14.00 -2.54 -14.28
N SER A 106 14.95 -2.16 -15.13
CA SER A 106 14.82 -2.14 -16.59
C SER A 106 15.21 -3.46 -17.25
N THR A 107 15.79 -4.39 -16.48
CA THR A 107 16.30 -5.68 -16.99
C THR A 107 15.31 -6.80 -16.69
N PRO A 108 14.83 -7.58 -17.67
CA PRO A 108 13.90 -8.68 -17.43
C PRO A 108 14.54 -9.82 -16.62
N LEU A 109 13.69 -10.63 -15.96
CA LEU A 109 14.10 -11.89 -15.36
C LEU A 109 14.20 -13.00 -16.41
N ASP A 110 14.98 -14.04 -16.13
CA ASP A 110 15.10 -15.23 -16.98
C ASP A 110 13.90 -16.16 -16.76
N PHE A 111 13.00 -16.23 -17.74
CA PHE A 111 11.79 -17.06 -17.68
C PHE A 111 12.06 -18.57 -17.77
N SER A 112 13.30 -19.00 -18.02
CA SER A 112 13.68 -20.41 -17.93
C SER A 112 13.92 -20.90 -16.51
N LYS A 113 13.93 -19.98 -15.52
CA LYS A 113 14.22 -20.20 -14.09
C LYS A 113 13.08 -19.72 -13.20
N PRO A 114 13.13 -20.01 -11.90
CA PRO A 114 12.30 -19.31 -10.92
C PRO A 114 12.43 -17.78 -11.04
N LEU A 115 11.31 -17.07 -11.06
CA LEU A 115 11.24 -15.66 -11.49
C LEU A 115 11.57 -14.69 -10.36
N TRP A 116 12.76 -14.81 -9.79
CA TRP A 116 13.26 -13.90 -8.75
C TRP A 116 14.78 -13.80 -8.79
N GLN A 117 15.31 -12.68 -8.30
CA GLN A 117 16.75 -12.47 -8.09
C GLN A 117 16.98 -11.51 -6.93
N PHE A 118 18.02 -11.78 -6.12
CA PHE A 118 18.53 -10.89 -5.09
C PHE A 118 19.97 -10.49 -5.42
N HIS A 119 20.29 -9.22 -5.20
CA HIS A 119 21.63 -8.68 -5.40
C HIS A 119 22.09 -8.06 -4.09
N LEU A 120 23.13 -8.62 -3.46
CA LEU A 120 23.88 -7.94 -2.41
C LEU A 120 24.76 -6.90 -3.08
N ILE A 121 24.47 -5.64 -2.83
CA ILE A 121 25.15 -4.48 -3.42
C ILE A 121 26.10 -3.91 -2.36
N GLU A 122 27.38 -4.11 -2.57
CA GLU A 122 28.45 -3.64 -1.70
C GLU A 122 28.84 -2.20 -2.02
N ASN A 123 29.66 -1.59 -1.17
CA ASN A 123 30.19 -0.25 -1.35
C ASN A 123 29.09 0.83 -1.35
N TYR A 124 28.03 0.65 -0.57
CA TYR A 124 27.03 1.70 -0.30
C TYR A 124 27.36 2.40 1.01
N GLY A 125 28.09 3.50 0.93
CA GLY A 125 28.69 4.15 2.09
C GLY A 125 29.60 3.16 2.87
N GLU A 126 29.43 3.09 4.18
CA GLU A 126 30.10 2.13 5.08
C GLU A 126 29.41 0.76 5.11
N GLY A 127 28.30 0.58 4.43
CA GLY A 127 27.48 -0.62 4.49
C GLY A 127 27.19 -1.23 3.13
N CYS A 128 25.97 -1.71 2.96
CA CYS A 128 25.51 -2.36 1.74
C CYS A 128 24.02 -2.14 1.52
N ALA A 129 23.54 -2.59 0.35
CA ALA A 129 22.11 -2.72 0.08
C ALA A 129 21.80 -4.12 -0.46
N ILE A 130 20.55 -4.54 -0.32
CA ILE A 130 20.02 -5.72 -1.02
C ILE A 130 18.91 -5.28 -1.94
N MET A 131 19.07 -5.52 -3.25
CA MET A 131 18.02 -5.35 -4.24
C MET A 131 17.33 -6.67 -4.49
N CYS A 132 16.02 -6.72 -4.26
CA CYS A 132 15.16 -7.88 -4.52
C CYS A 132 14.32 -7.60 -5.76
N ARG A 133 14.25 -8.53 -6.69
CA ARG A 133 13.41 -8.49 -7.88
C ARG A 133 12.60 -9.77 -7.96
N LEU A 134 11.29 -9.65 -8.05
CA LEU A 134 10.38 -10.80 -8.08
C LEU A 134 9.27 -10.54 -9.08
N HIS A 135 8.98 -11.50 -9.94
CA HIS A 135 7.83 -11.36 -10.85
C HIS A 135 6.51 -11.45 -10.08
N HIS A 136 5.56 -10.58 -10.41
CA HIS A 136 4.30 -10.44 -9.67
C HIS A 136 3.42 -11.70 -9.69
N CYS A 137 3.65 -12.66 -10.61
CA CYS A 137 2.94 -13.94 -10.59
C CYS A 137 3.28 -14.80 -9.36
N ILE A 138 4.42 -14.55 -8.68
CA ILE A 138 4.80 -15.28 -7.46
C ILE A 138 3.87 -14.87 -6.31
N ALA A 139 3.72 -13.56 -6.08
CA ALA A 139 2.97 -13.05 -4.94
C ALA A 139 2.62 -11.56 -5.12
N ASP A 140 1.55 -11.11 -4.46
CA ASP A 140 1.23 -9.68 -4.31
C ASP A 140 2.05 -9.01 -3.19
N GLY A 141 1.93 -7.68 -3.09
CA GLY A 141 2.69 -6.89 -2.13
C GLY A 141 2.53 -7.33 -0.67
N MET A 142 1.33 -7.77 -0.25
CA MET A 142 1.11 -8.23 1.13
C MET A 142 1.76 -9.59 1.39
N ALA A 143 1.68 -10.51 0.43
CA ALA A 143 2.38 -11.79 0.53
C ALA A 143 3.92 -11.60 0.51
N LEU A 144 4.43 -10.63 -0.25
CA LEU A 144 5.86 -10.29 -0.25
C LEU A 144 6.34 -9.66 1.07
N VAL A 145 5.50 -8.85 1.72
CA VAL A 145 5.78 -8.38 3.10
C VAL A 145 5.87 -9.57 4.05
N PHE A 146 4.98 -10.53 3.93
CA PHE A 146 5.06 -11.76 4.73
C PHE A 146 6.35 -12.54 4.48
N VAL A 147 6.76 -12.71 3.23
CA VAL A 147 8.04 -13.34 2.87
C VAL A 147 9.21 -12.56 3.50
N LEU A 148 9.22 -11.23 3.39
CA LEU A 148 10.26 -10.41 4.02
C LEU A 148 10.31 -10.62 5.53
N LEU A 149 9.16 -10.65 6.21
CA LEU A 149 9.08 -10.89 7.65
C LEU A 149 9.61 -12.27 8.03
N SER A 150 9.36 -13.30 7.21
CA SER A 150 9.87 -14.65 7.44
C SER A 150 11.40 -14.76 7.29
N LEU A 151 12.01 -13.91 6.48
CA LEU A 151 13.46 -13.85 6.29
C LEU A 151 14.17 -13.09 7.42
N THR A 152 13.45 -12.24 8.15
CA THR A 152 14.03 -11.32 9.13
C THR A 152 13.87 -11.81 10.56
N ASP A 153 14.68 -11.26 11.44
CA ASP A 153 14.65 -11.51 12.88
C ASP A 153 14.29 -10.21 13.61
N MET A 154 13.73 -10.33 14.83
CA MET A 154 13.33 -9.19 15.67
C MET A 154 14.45 -8.74 16.62
N VAL A 155 15.52 -9.52 16.71
CA VAL A 155 16.67 -9.28 17.58
C VAL A 155 17.97 -9.28 16.77
N PRO A 156 18.99 -8.51 17.20
CA PRO A 156 20.27 -8.48 16.51
C PRO A 156 21.06 -9.76 16.70
N GLY A 157 22.00 -10.04 15.78
CA GLY A 157 23.03 -11.03 15.95
C GLY A 157 22.55 -12.49 15.96
N VAL A 158 21.37 -12.78 15.42
CA VAL A 158 20.93 -14.17 15.22
C VAL A 158 21.94 -14.87 14.30
N PRO A 159 22.51 -16.01 14.72
CA PRO A 159 23.50 -16.74 13.92
C PRO A 159 22.88 -17.30 12.65
N PRO A 160 23.70 -17.64 11.63
CA PRO A 160 23.22 -18.33 10.45
C PRO A 160 22.40 -19.58 10.83
N PRO A 161 21.28 -19.86 10.16
CA PRO A 161 20.55 -21.08 10.40
C PRO A 161 21.44 -22.28 10.05
N THR A 162 21.63 -23.18 11.01
CA THR A 162 22.42 -24.41 10.86
C THR A 162 21.47 -25.61 10.88
N GLY A 163 21.41 -26.37 9.82
CA GLY A 163 20.65 -27.61 9.74
C GLY A 163 20.74 -28.19 8.34
N ASN A 164 21.04 -29.47 8.23
CA ASN A 164 20.75 -30.20 7.02
C ASN A 164 19.24 -30.10 6.80
N GLY A 165 18.82 -29.55 5.68
CA GLY A 165 17.41 -29.49 5.31
C GLY A 165 16.81 -30.90 5.40
N THR A 166 16.21 -31.21 6.53
CA THR A 166 15.30 -32.35 6.63
C THR A 166 14.17 -32.05 5.65
N GLU A 167 13.94 -32.98 4.73
CA GLU A 167 12.71 -32.99 3.92
C GLU A 167 11.54 -32.78 4.88
N PRO A 168 10.61 -31.89 4.59
CA PRO A 168 9.42 -31.74 5.43
C PRO A 168 8.68 -33.07 5.42
N GLU A 169 8.62 -33.74 6.56
CA GLU A 169 7.65 -34.79 6.79
C GLU A 169 6.26 -34.21 6.47
N GLU A 170 5.45 -35.00 5.78
CA GLU A 170 4.05 -34.68 5.46
C GLU A 170 3.22 -34.65 6.76
N GLU A 171 3.47 -33.68 7.62
CA GLU A 171 2.50 -33.32 8.66
C GLU A 171 1.64 -32.18 8.13
N ASP A 172 0.34 -32.31 8.34
CA ASP A 172 -0.66 -31.27 8.09
C ASP A 172 -0.10 -29.91 8.50
N VAL A 173 -0.09 -28.96 7.56
CA VAL A 173 0.41 -27.60 7.75
C VAL A 173 -0.48 -26.90 8.78
N ASP A 174 -0.24 -27.23 10.04
CA ASP A 174 -0.56 -26.33 11.15
C ASP A 174 0.48 -25.21 11.09
N ASP A 175 -0.01 -23.99 10.96
CA ASP A 175 0.79 -22.76 10.73
C ASP A 175 1.91 -22.62 11.77
N GLY A 176 3.07 -23.21 11.50
CA GLY A 176 4.28 -23.13 12.32
C GLY A 176 4.89 -21.71 12.40
N MET A 177 4.03 -20.72 12.37
CA MET A 177 4.37 -19.32 12.50
C MET A 177 4.57 -18.96 13.96
N SER A 178 5.72 -18.39 14.31
CA SER A 178 5.97 -17.99 15.70
C SER A 178 4.83 -17.07 16.20
N PRO A 179 4.40 -17.21 17.47
CA PRO A 179 3.34 -16.36 18.04
C PRO A 179 3.62 -14.86 17.89
N ALA A 180 4.89 -14.45 17.89
CA ALA A 180 5.33 -13.07 17.68
C ALA A 180 5.11 -12.61 16.24
N LEU A 181 5.36 -13.46 15.24
CA LEU A 181 5.12 -13.17 13.84
C LEU A 181 3.62 -13.10 13.53
N ASN A 182 2.82 -14.00 14.12
CA ASN A 182 1.37 -13.94 14.07
C ASN A 182 0.82 -12.65 14.68
N ALA A 183 1.32 -12.21 15.83
CA ALA A 183 0.92 -10.96 16.46
C ALA A 183 1.28 -9.74 15.59
N LEU A 184 2.43 -9.74 14.93
CA LEU A 184 2.89 -8.67 14.05
C LEU A 184 2.01 -8.59 12.78
N ILE A 185 1.68 -9.74 12.20
CA ILE A 185 0.78 -9.83 11.03
C ILE A 185 -0.62 -9.37 11.40
N GLN A 186 -1.13 -9.77 12.58
CA GLN A 186 -2.43 -9.33 13.06
C GLN A 186 -2.46 -7.83 13.38
N GLN A 187 -1.37 -7.24 13.88
CA GLN A 187 -1.28 -5.78 14.07
C GLN A 187 -1.21 -5.04 12.73
N GLY A 188 -0.44 -5.53 11.76
CA GLY A 188 -0.42 -5.01 10.40
C GLY A 188 -1.78 -5.17 9.71
N ALA A 189 -2.42 -6.33 9.85
CA ALA A 189 -3.76 -6.60 9.33
C ALA A 189 -4.84 -5.72 10.01
N LYS A 190 -4.73 -5.44 11.31
CA LYS A 190 -5.63 -4.51 12.01
C LYS A 190 -5.45 -3.07 11.53
N ALA A 191 -4.23 -2.64 11.24
CA ALA A 191 -3.96 -1.31 10.67
C ALA A 191 -4.54 -1.16 9.25
N VAL A 192 -4.58 -2.24 8.46
CA VAL A 192 -5.17 -2.30 7.11
C VAL A 192 -6.65 -2.69 7.16
N GLY A 193 -7.03 -3.60 8.05
CA GLY A 193 -8.33 -4.26 8.07
C GLY A 193 -9.47 -3.45 8.66
N THR A 194 -9.20 -2.43 9.49
CA THR A 194 -10.26 -1.58 10.07
C THR A 194 -11.01 -0.77 8.99
N VAL A 195 -10.45 -0.71 7.79
CA VAL A 195 -11.00 0.06 6.65
C VAL A 195 -11.86 -0.79 5.71
N TRP A 196 -11.68 -2.13 5.67
CA TRP A 196 -12.25 -2.99 4.61
C TRP A 196 -12.96 -4.27 5.10
N GLN A 197 -13.18 -4.45 6.39
CA GLN A 197 -13.78 -5.68 6.96
C GLN A 197 -15.25 -5.96 6.53
N THR A 198 -15.94 -5.00 5.95
CA THR A 198 -17.34 -5.17 5.49
C THR A 198 -17.47 -5.83 4.10
N THR A 199 -16.36 -6.03 3.38
CA THR A 199 -16.40 -6.46 1.97
C THR A 199 -16.16 -7.95 1.73
N SER A 200 -15.73 -8.74 2.71
CA SER A 200 -15.35 -10.14 2.50
C SER A 200 -16.50 -11.10 2.16
N LYS A 201 -17.70 -10.89 2.70
CA LYS A 201 -18.91 -11.67 2.35
C LYS A 201 -19.42 -11.39 0.94
N MET A 202 -19.23 -10.16 0.44
CA MET A 202 -19.68 -9.75 -0.90
C MET A 202 -18.68 -10.13 -2.01
N ALA A 203 -17.40 -10.36 -1.67
CA ALA A 203 -16.39 -10.77 -2.63
C ALA A 203 -16.60 -12.20 -3.13
N SER A 204 -17.11 -13.12 -2.29
CA SER A 204 -17.38 -14.50 -2.68
C SER A 204 -18.57 -14.60 -3.66
N GLU A 205 -19.63 -13.84 -3.44
CA GLU A 205 -20.82 -13.82 -4.32
C GLU A 205 -20.52 -13.14 -5.66
N GLY A 206 -19.72 -12.08 -5.67
CA GLY A 206 -19.28 -11.40 -6.88
C GLY A 206 -18.30 -12.21 -7.74
N LEU A 207 -17.46 -13.05 -7.11
CA LEU A 207 -16.50 -13.91 -7.80
C LEU A 207 -17.19 -15.07 -8.53
N GLU A 208 -18.20 -15.69 -7.94
CA GLU A 208 -19.01 -16.73 -8.58
C GLU A 208 -19.74 -16.23 -9.82
N ALA A 209 -20.22 -14.98 -9.78
CA ALA A 209 -20.89 -14.34 -10.90
C ALA A 209 -19.97 -14.07 -12.10
N LEU A 210 -18.68 -13.79 -11.85
CA LEU A 210 -17.73 -13.45 -12.91
C LEU A 210 -17.06 -14.69 -13.53
N VAL A 211 -17.06 -15.81 -12.81
CA VAL A 211 -16.56 -17.10 -13.34
C VAL A 211 -17.62 -17.81 -14.17
N ASN A 212 -18.90 -17.51 -13.95
CA ASN A 212 -20.01 -18.08 -14.70
C ASN A 212 -20.73 -17.02 -15.52
N PRO A 213 -20.53 -16.95 -16.86
CA PRO A 213 -21.17 -15.92 -17.73
C PRO A 213 -22.70 -15.90 -17.65
N ALA A 214 -23.34 -17.04 -17.38
CA ALA A 214 -24.79 -17.12 -17.21
C ALA A 214 -25.23 -16.45 -15.91
N HIS A 215 -24.46 -16.62 -14.84
CA HIS A 215 -24.72 -15.99 -13.54
C HIS A 215 -24.40 -14.48 -13.56
N ALA A 216 -23.38 -14.07 -14.30
CA ALA A 216 -23.08 -12.64 -14.55
C ALA A 216 -24.21 -11.93 -15.30
N MET A 217 -24.80 -12.61 -16.28
CA MET A 217 -25.96 -12.10 -17.03
C MET A 217 -27.20 -12.01 -16.12
N GLU A 218 -27.45 -12.98 -15.28
CA GLU A 218 -28.55 -13.01 -14.31
C GLU A 218 -28.43 -11.90 -13.26
N LEU A 219 -27.21 -11.65 -12.76
CA LEU A 219 -26.92 -10.55 -11.84
C LEU A 219 -27.02 -9.17 -12.50
N ALA A 220 -26.60 -9.05 -13.76
CA ALA A 220 -26.75 -7.81 -14.55
C ALA A 220 -28.24 -7.49 -14.80
N LEU A 221 -29.06 -8.51 -15.04
CA LEU A 221 -30.51 -8.38 -15.20
C LEU A 221 -31.24 -8.03 -13.89
N LYS A 222 -30.67 -8.41 -12.74
CA LYS A 222 -31.21 -8.10 -11.41
C LYS A 222 -30.84 -6.70 -10.92
N GLY A 223 -30.09 -5.88 -11.71
CA GLY A 223 -29.74 -4.50 -11.36
C GLY A 223 -28.90 -4.38 -10.09
N THR A 224 -27.99 -5.33 -9.82
CA THR A 224 -27.18 -5.33 -8.59
C THR A 224 -26.11 -4.23 -8.62
N ASP A 225 -25.72 -3.74 -7.43
CA ASP A 225 -24.63 -2.77 -7.27
C ASP A 225 -23.30 -3.22 -7.92
N THR A 226 -23.11 -4.53 -8.08
CA THR A 226 -21.95 -5.12 -8.77
C THR A 226 -21.95 -4.85 -10.27
N ALA A 227 -23.13 -4.94 -10.92
CA ALA A 227 -23.29 -4.59 -12.33
C ALA A 227 -23.06 -3.09 -12.56
N PHE A 228 -23.54 -2.23 -11.64
CA PHE A 228 -23.26 -0.79 -11.68
C PHE A 228 -21.78 -0.49 -11.51
N ALA A 229 -21.08 -1.16 -10.58
CA ALA A 229 -19.64 -0.99 -10.38
C ALA A 229 -18.83 -1.43 -11.62
N ALA A 230 -19.17 -2.57 -12.23
CA ALA A 230 -18.57 -3.03 -13.48
C ALA A 230 -18.83 -2.02 -14.62
N GLY A 231 -20.08 -1.58 -14.80
CA GLY A 231 -20.46 -0.56 -15.79
C GLY A 231 -19.65 0.73 -15.61
N ARG A 232 -19.52 1.23 -14.38
CA ARG A 232 -18.70 2.42 -14.07
C ARG A 232 -17.22 2.21 -14.43
N LEU A 233 -16.65 1.03 -14.18
CA LEU A 233 -15.26 0.73 -14.56
C LEU A 233 -15.07 0.71 -16.08
N PHE A 234 -15.97 0.06 -16.83
CA PHE A 234 -15.87 -0.04 -18.28
C PHE A 234 -16.20 1.27 -19.01
N LEU A 235 -17.21 2.02 -18.54
CA LEU A 235 -17.68 3.27 -19.17
C LEU A 235 -16.86 4.50 -18.74
N ARG A 236 -15.98 4.36 -17.75
CA ARG A 236 -15.12 5.46 -17.30
C ARG A 236 -14.28 5.99 -18.46
N SER A 237 -14.29 7.31 -18.67
CA SER A 237 -13.50 7.97 -19.73
C SER A 237 -11.99 7.73 -19.52
N PRO A 238 -11.19 7.72 -20.57
CA PRO A 238 -9.73 7.77 -20.45
C PRO A 238 -9.28 8.97 -19.62
N ASP A 239 -8.10 8.84 -18.98
CA ASP A 239 -7.45 9.96 -18.29
C ASP A 239 -6.97 11.01 -19.29
N PRO A 240 -6.91 12.28 -18.88
CA PRO A 240 -6.40 13.35 -19.73
C PRO A 240 -4.97 13.08 -20.16
N LYS A 241 -4.60 13.56 -21.34
CA LYS A 241 -3.21 13.53 -21.82
C LYS A 241 -2.39 14.51 -21.00
N THR A 242 -1.36 14.01 -20.32
CA THR A 242 -0.44 14.78 -19.50
C THR A 242 1.00 14.41 -19.85
N LEU A 243 1.99 15.08 -19.25
CA LEU A 243 3.41 14.72 -19.37
C LEU A 243 3.70 13.26 -18.99
N PHE A 244 2.84 12.69 -18.13
CA PHE A 244 2.97 11.29 -17.67
C PHE A 244 2.37 10.27 -18.64
N LYS A 245 1.84 10.67 -19.79
CA LYS A 245 1.20 9.76 -20.76
C LYS A 245 1.80 9.90 -22.15
N GLY A 246 2.36 8.79 -22.65
CA GLY A 246 2.99 8.75 -23.97
C GLY A 246 3.38 7.35 -24.39
N LYS A 247 4.32 7.26 -25.32
CA LYS A 247 4.96 6.01 -25.73
C LYS A 247 6.01 5.65 -24.67
N LEU A 248 5.91 4.48 -24.10
CA LEU A 248 6.86 3.98 -23.11
C LEU A 248 8.13 3.45 -23.77
N GLY A 249 9.26 3.65 -23.09
CA GLY A 249 10.53 3.03 -23.36
C GLY A 249 10.82 1.85 -22.43
N VAL A 250 11.93 1.18 -22.64
CA VAL A 250 12.40 0.08 -21.77
C VAL A 250 13.01 0.64 -20.49
N ALA A 251 13.79 1.72 -20.60
CA ALA A 251 14.53 2.27 -19.47
C ALA A 251 13.60 2.91 -18.44
N LYS A 252 13.75 2.49 -17.19
CA LYS A 252 13.05 3.03 -16.03
C LYS A 252 14.03 3.77 -15.12
N ARG A 253 13.50 4.70 -14.33
CA ARG A 253 14.26 5.42 -13.33
C ARG A 253 13.55 5.38 -12.00
N ALA A 254 14.29 5.07 -10.94
CA ALA A 254 13.79 5.00 -9.58
C ALA A 254 14.37 6.16 -8.75
N ALA A 255 13.50 6.83 -8.02
CA ALA A 255 13.90 7.79 -6.99
C ALA A 255 13.07 7.55 -5.72
N TRP A 256 13.65 7.85 -4.57
CA TRP A 256 12.94 7.74 -3.29
C TRP A 256 13.38 8.78 -2.28
N SER A 257 12.45 9.09 -1.38
CA SER A 257 12.66 10.09 -0.33
C SER A 257 13.68 9.63 0.71
N LYS A 258 14.19 10.57 1.50
CA LYS A 258 14.72 10.28 2.84
C LYS A 258 13.55 9.84 3.73
N PRO A 259 13.81 9.03 4.78
CA PRO A 259 12.77 8.67 5.74
C PRO A 259 12.20 9.90 6.45
N LEU A 260 10.87 10.02 6.45
CA LEU A 260 10.14 11.01 7.23
C LEU A 260 9.68 10.42 8.56
N SER A 261 9.54 11.25 9.58
CA SER A 261 8.99 10.83 10.86
C SER A 261 7.49 10.51 10.74
N LEU A 262 7.07 9.30 11.08
CA LEU A 262 5.65 8.95 11.17
C LEU A 262 4.92 9.79 12.24
N ARG A 263 5.64 10.30 13.25
CA ARG A 263 5.12 11.23 14.26
C ARG A 263 4.68 12.53 13.61
N ASP A 264 5.46 13.09 12.69
CA ASP A 264 5.16 14.35 12.01
C ASP A 264 3.97 14.19 11.06
N VAL A 265 3.91 13.07 10.31
CA VAL A 265 2.72 12.72 9.51
C VAL A 265 1.46 12.62 10.38
N LYS A 266 1.58 12.02 11.59
CA LYS A 266 0.47 11.93 12.56
C LYS A 266 0.11 13.30 13.14
N ALA A 267 1.05 14.21 13.32
CA ALA A 267 0.78 15.58 13.76
C ALA A 267 -0.07 16.33 12.72
N ILE A 268 0.31 16.27 11.43
CA ILE A 268 -0.50 16.84 10.33
C ILE A 268 -1.91 16.24 10.35
N LYS A 269 -2.01 14.90 10.40
CA LYS A 269 -3.28 14.19 10.46
C LYS A 269 -4.18 14.70 11.60
N ASN A 270 -3.62 14.94 12.79
CA ASN A 270 -4.39 15.35 13.96
C ASN A 270 -4.94 16.77 13.80
N VAL A 271 -4.19 17.69 13.24
CA VAL A 271 -4.61 19.08 12.97
C VAL A 271 -5.63 19.12 11.83
N THR A 272 -5.44 18.36 10.76
CA THR A 272 -6.29 18.41 9.56
C THR A 272 -7.49 17.45 9.61
N GLY A 273 -7.57 16.55 10.60
CA GLY A 273 -8.63 15.55 10.75
C GLY A 273 -8.61 14.42 9.70
N GLY A 274 -7.55 14.31 8.90
CA GLY A 274 -7.36 13.26 7.90
C GLY A 274 -6.84 11.94 8.47
N THR A 275 -6.47 11.02 7.60
CA THR A 275 -5.68 9.82 7.92
C THR A 275 -4.22 10.00 7.51
N VAL A 276 -3.31 9.16 8.00
CA VAL A 276 -1.91 9.12 7.54
C VAL A 276 -1.85 8.99 6.01
N ASN A 277 -2.71 8.13 5.45
CA ASN A 277 -2.76 7.92 4.00
C ASN A 277 -3.22 9.18 3.26
N ASP A 278 -4.22 9.90 3.77
CA ASP A 278 -4.72 11.14 3.13
C ASP A 278 -3.63 12.21 3.07
N VAL A 279 -2.84 12.36 4.15
CA VAL A 279 -1.71 13.30 4.21
C VAL A 279 -0.65 12.96 3.15
N LEU A 280 -0.23 11.69 3.09
CA LEU A 280 0.83 11.26 2.16
C LEU A 280 0.38 11.34 0.70
N VAL A 281 -0.86 10.95 0.40
CA VAL A 281 -1.43 11.04 -0.94
C VAL A 281 -1.62 12.50 -1.37
N ALA A 282 -2.04 13.39 -0.45
CA ALA A 282 -2.19 14.81 -0.75
C ALA A 282 -0.85 15.48 -1.03
N ALA A 283 0.19 15.18 -0.22
CA ALA A 283 1.55 15.67 -0.45
C ALA A 283 2.11 15.16 -1.78
N MET A 284 1.95 13.86 -2.09
CA MET A 284 2.36 13.30 -3.38
C MET A 284 1.60 13.90 -4.56
N THR A 285 0.30 14.15 -4.42
CA THR A 285 -0.49 14.85 -5.45
C THR A 285 0.06 16.25 -5.73
N GLY A 286 0.45 16.98 -4.69
CA GLY A 286 1.12 18.27 -4.81
C GLY A 286 2.51 18.18 -5.44
N ALA A 287 3.26 17.11 -5.16
CA ALA A 287 4.55 16.82 -5.80
C ALA A 287 4.42 16.63 -7.32
N LEU A 288 3.39 15.90 -7.74
CA LEU A 288 3.09 15.71 -9.17
C LEU A 288 2.68 17.04 -9.84
N ARG A 289 1.90 17.87 -9.13
CA ARG A 289 1.60 19.24 -9.57
C ARG A 289 2.88 20.06 -9.71
N HIS A 290 3.77 20.04 -8.71
CA HIS A 290 5.05 20.75 -8.73
C HIS A 290 5.88 20.35 -9.96
N TYR A 291 6.02 19.04 -10.21
CA TYR A 291 6.70 18.53 -11.40
C TYR A 291 6.12 19.09 -12.70
N MET A 292 4.81 19.03 -12.85
CA MET A 292 4.13 19.50 -14.06
C MET A 292 4.32 21.00 -14.28
N LEU A 293 4.19 21.80 -13.23
CA LEU A 293 4.43 23.25 -13.28
C LEU A 293 5.88 23.57 -13.66
N LYS A 294 6.85 22.86 -13.05
CA LYS A 294 8.28 23.05 -13.35
C LYS A 294 8.62 22.69 -14.81
N LYS A 295 7.82 21.81 -15.42
CA LYS A 295 7.91 21.47 -16.86
C LYS A 295 7.03 22.36 -17.76
N GLY A 296 6.43 23.42 -17.25
CA GLY A 296 5.61 24.36 -18.01
C GLY A 296 4.22 23.84 -18.41
N ALA A 297 3.73 22.76 -17.79
CA ALA A 297 2.42 22.23 -18.11
C ALA A 297 1.29 22.99 -17.41
N ASN A 298 0.17 23.16 -18.09
CA ASN A 298 -1.05 23.69 -17.47
C ASN A 298 -1.66 22.61 -16.54
N VAL A 299 -1.96 23.00 -15.32
CA VAL A 299 -2.55 22.13 -14.29
C VAL A 299 -3.92 22.60 -13.81
N GLU A 300 -4.44 23.69 -14.36
CA GLU A 300 -5.72 24.27 -13.95
C GLU A 300 -6.88 23.28 -14.15
N GLY A 301 -7.66 23.04 -13.10
CA GLY A 301 -8.77 22.09 -13.11
C GLY A 301 -8.37 20.63 -13.37
N LEU A 302 -7.07 20.33 -13.47
CA LEU A 302 -6.58 19.01 -13.85
C LEU A 302 -6.80 17.98 -12.75
N ASN A 303 -7.39 16.87 -13.17
CA ASN A 303 -7.48 15.64 -12.38
C ASN A 303 -7.02 14.48 -13.24
N PHE A 304 -6.23 13.56 -12.69
CA PHE A 304 -5.96 12.27 -13.29
C PHE A 304 -5.99 11.17 -12.22
N ARG A 305 -6.00 9.91 -12.64
CA ARG A 305 -6.23 8.80 -11.70
C ARG A 305 -4.98 8.00 -11.44
N ALA A 306 -4.88 7.55 -10.19
CA ALA A 306 -3.99 6.48 -9.78
C ALA A 306 -4.78 5.19 -9.60
N ALA A 307 -4.27 4.08 -10.14
CA ALA A 307 -4.72 2.74 -9.83
C ALA A 307 -4.15 2.33 -8.46
N VAL A 308 -5.03 2.07 -7.50
CA VAL A 308 -4.66 1.75 -6.12
C VAL A 308 -5.04 0.31 -5.83
N PRO A 309 -4.07 -0.59 -5.58
CA PRO A 309 -4.37 -1.95 -5.16
C PRO A 309 -4.95 -1.98 -3.75
N VAL A 310 -5.96 -2.82 -3.56
CA VAL A 310 -6.66 -3.04 -2.30
C VAL A 310 -6.60 -4.50 -1.93
N ASN A 311 -6.04 -4.81 -0.77
CA ASN A 311 -5.97 -6.18 -0.26
C ASN A 311 -7.37 -6.75 0.00
N LEU A 312 -7.66 -7.92 -0.55
CA LEU A 312 -8.92 -8.65 -0.39
C LEU A 312 -8.74 -9.99 0.35
N ARG A 313 -7.57 -10.20 0.97
CA ARG A 313 -7.29 -11.41 1.76
C ARG A 313 -8.05 -11.39 3.08
N THR A 314 -8.57 -12.54 3.45
CA THR A 314 -9.04 -12.77 4.81
C THR A 314 -7.86 -12.95 5.78
N PRO A 315 -8.04 -12.79 7.10
CA PRO A 315 -6.97 -13.04 8.06
C PRO A 315 -6.33 -14.43 7.93
N GLN A 316 -7.11 -15.46 7.57
CA GLN A 316 -6.65 -16.84 7.38
C GLN A 316 -5.81 -17.05 6.11
N GLU A 317 -5.83 -16.09 5.19
CA GLU A 317 -5.08 -16.14 3.93
C GLU A 317 -3.82 -15.27 3.94
N MET A 318 -3.56 -14.55 5.03
CA MET A 318 -2.47 -13.56 5.10
C MET A 318 -1.06 -14.15 4.90
N GLY A 319 -0.85 -15.42 5.27
CA GLY A 319 0.44 -16.11 5.10
C GLY A 319 0.63 -16.82 3.75
N ARG A 320 -0.38 -16.83 2.86
CA ARG A 320 -0.32 -17.58 1.60
C ARG A 320 0.26 -16.75 0.47
N LEU A 321 1.11 -17.35 -0.36
CA LEU A 321 1.60 -16.74 -1.61
C LEU A 321 0.47 -16.65 -2.65
N GLY A 322 0.72 -15.89 -3.72
CA GLY A 322 -0.23 -15.65 -4.81
C GLY A 322 -0.82 -14.25 -4.78
N ASN A 323 -1.80 -13.98 -5.63
CA ASN A 323 -2.38 -12.67 -5.84
C ASN A 323 -3.86 -12.64 -5.44
N LYS A 324 -4.22 -11.84 -4.43
CA LYS A 324 -5.61 -11.63 -3.99
C LYS A 324 -5.87 -10.18 -3.62
N PHE A 325 -5.94 -9.33 -4.60
CA PHE A 325 -6.25 -7.92 -4.43
C PHE A 325 -7.13 -7.40 -5.57
N GLY A 326 -7.91 -6.36 -5.31
CA GLY A 326 -8.62 -5.59 -6.32
C GLY A 326 -7.91 -4.29 -6.64
N ILE A 327 -8.38 -3.58 -7.65
CA ILE A 327 -7.88 -2.26 -8.03
C ILE A 327 -9.03 -1.26 -7.98
N VAL A 328 -8.79 -0.12 -7.35
CA VAL A 328 -9.68 1.05 -7.40
C VAL A 328 -8.97 2.23 -8.07
N PHE A 329 -9.73 3.16 -8.63
CA PHE A 329 -9.17 4.31 -9.35
C PHE A 329 -9.40 5.59 -8.54
N LEU A 330 -8.37 6.03 -7.83
CA LEU A 330 -8.37 7.28 -7.06
C LEU A 330 -8.09 8.46 -8.00
N SER A 331 -9.03 9.39 -8.09
CA SER A 331 -8.81 10.64 -8.81
C SER A 331 -7.98 11.61 -7.94
N LEU A 332 -6.81 12.00 -8.44
CA LEU A 332 -5.88 12.91 -7.78
C LEU A 332 -6.18 14.36 -8.21
N PRO A 333 -6.48 15.29 -7.27
CA PRO A 333 -6.82 16.68 -7.58
C PRO A 333 -5.56 17.53 -7.81
N VAL A 334 -4.84 17.26 -8.89
CA VAL A 334 -3.58 17.95 -9.24
C VAL A 334 -3.80 19.44 -9.52
N GLY A 335 -5.02 19.81 -9.96
CA GLY A 335 -5.40 21.20 -10.21
C GLY A 335 -5.46 22.07 -8.95
N ILE A 336 -5.65 21.48 -7.76
CA ILE A 336 -5.75 22.23 -6.51
C ILE A 336 -4.35 22.67 -6.04
N GLY A 337 -4.16 23.98 -5.89
CA GLY A 337 -2.88 24.58 -5.48
C GLY A 337 -2.66 24.54 -3.97
N ASP A 338 -3.68 24.87 -3.19
CA ASP A 338 -3.59 24.91 -1.73
C ASP A 338 -3.43 23.51 -1.12
N PRO A 339 -2.42 23.28 -0.25
CA PRO A 339 -2.15 21.97 0.33
C PRO A 339 -3.27 21.44 1.22
N LEU A 340 -3.94 22.30 1.99
CA LEU A 340 -5.01 21.92 2.90
C LEU A 340 -6.29 21.59 2.14
N GLU A 341 -6.68 22.43 1.19
CA GLU A 341 -7.82 22.18 0.30
C GLU A 341 -7.63 20.87 -0.48
N ARG A 342 -6.44 20.65 -1.01
CA ARG A 342 -6.08 19.41 -1.71
C ARG A 342 -6.18 18.18 -0.80
N LEU A 343 -5.74 18.29 0.46
CA LEU A 343 -5.85 17.23 1.46
C LEU A 343 -7.32 16.90 1.75
N HIS A 344 -8.16 17.90 1.94
CA HIS A 344 -9.60 17.70 2.17
C HIS A 344 -10.28 17.03 0.97
N GLU A 345 -9.94 17.44 -0.24
CA GLU A 345 -10.49 16.83 -1.45
C GLU A 345 -10.01 15.38 -1.65
N VAL A 346 -8.73 15.08 -1.39
CA VAL A 346 -8.19 13.71 -1.40
C VAL A 346 -8.94 12.85 -0.38
N ARG A 347 -9.11 13.33 0.85
CA ARG A 347 -9.86 12.64 1.91
C ARG A 347 -11.29 12.32 1.48
N LYS A 348 -12.01 13.29 0.92
CA LYS A 348 -13.37 13.10 0.41
C LYS A 348 -13.41 11.97 -0.63
N ARG A 349 -12.54 12.02 -1.65
CA ARG A 349 -12.46 10.99 -2.70
C ARG A 349 -12.08 9.61 -2.16
N MET A 350 -11.19 9.55 -1.17
CA MET A 350 -10.83 8.30 -0.50
C MET A 350 -12.00 7.69 0.27
N LEU A 351 -12.83 8.50 0.93
CA LEU A 351 -14.04 8.02 1.61
C LEU A 351 -15.07 7.46 0.64
N GLU A 352 -15.29 8.14 -0.50
CA GLU A 352 -16.16 7.66 -1.57
C GLU A 352 -15.69 6.31 -2.13
N LEU A 353 -14.37 6.14 -2.36
CA LEU A 353 -13.79 4.89 -2.83
C LEU A 353 -13.94 3.74 -1.83
N LYS A 354 -13.77 4.01 -0.54
CA LYS A 354 -13.91 3.00 0.52
C LYS A 354 -15.32 2.39 0.59
N SER A 355 -16.34 3.14 0.22
CA SER A 355 -17.72 2.66 0.15
C SER A 355 -18.06 1.98 -1.18
N SER A 356 -17.16 1.98 -2.17
CA SER A 356 -17.41 1.42 -3.50
C SER A 356 -17.15 -0.08 -3.55
N LYS A 357 -17.83 -0.76 -4.49
CA LYS A 357 -17.61 -2.18 -4.80
C LYS A 357 -16.58 -2.39 -5.95
N GLU A 358 -15.79 -1.36 -6.28
CA GLU A 358 -14.85 -1.44 -7.41
C GLU A 358 -13.76 -2.52 -7.22
N ALA A 359 -13.22 -2.67 -6.01
CA ALA A 359 -12.11 -3.59 -5.76
C ALA A 359 -12.46 -5.08 -5.99
N PRO A 360 -13.57 -5.64 -5.46
CA PRO A 360 -13.99 -6.99 -5.77
C PRO A 360 -14.27 -7.22 -7.26
N VAL A 361 -14.91 -6.25 -7.91
CA VAL A 361 -15.20 -6.30 -9.35
C VAL A 361 -13.92 -6.33 -10.17
N ALA A 362 -12.94 -5.50 -9.82
CA ALA A 362 -11.65 -5.47 -10.49
C ALA A 362 -10.87 -6.80 -10.33
N LEU A 363 -10.92 -7.46 -9.16
CA LEU A 363 -10.35 -8.79 -8.97
C LEU A 363 -11.03 -9.82 -9.89
N GLY A 364 -12.35 -9.77 -10.02
CA GLY A 364 -13.09 -10.65 -10.94
C GLY A 364 -12.71 -10.41 -12.40
N ILE A 365 -12.55 -9.16 -12.82
CA ILE A 365 -12.08 -8.83 -14.18
C ILE A 365 -10.66 -9.37 -14.39
N LEU A 366 -9.76 -9.22 -13.43
CA LEU A 366 -8.39 -9.74 -13.50
C LEU A 366 -8.37 -11.28 -13.60
N SER A 367 -9.24 -11.97 -12.83
CA SER A 367 -9.42 -13.41 -12.93
C SER A 367 -9.92 -13.83 -14.31
N ALA A 368 -10.92 -13.16 -14.86
CA ALA A 368 -11.44 -13.40 -16.20
C ALA A 368 -10.39 -13.15 -17.29
N MET A 369 -9.54 -12.14 -17.13
CA MET A 369 -8.40 -11.89 -18.01
C MET A 369 -7.42 -13.07 -18.05
N GLY A 370 -7.14 -13.69 -16.91
CA GLY A 370 -6.26 -14.86 -16.85
C GLY A 370 -6.80 -16.11 -17.55
N MET A 371 -8.11 -16.18 -17.78
CA MET A 371 -8.77 -17.24 -18.56
C MET A 371 -8.94 -16.90 -20.04
N SER A 372 -8.83 -15.62 -20.39
CA SER A 372 -9.09 -15.12 -21.74
C SER A 372 -7.95 -15.43 -22.72
N PRO A 373 -8.21 -15.49 -24.04
CA PRO A 373 -7.17 -15.46 -25.06
C PRO A 373 -6.27 -14.23 -24.93
N GLN A 374 -5.02 -14.35 -25.34
CA GLN A 374 -4.00 -13.31 -25.16
C GLN A 374 -4.37 -11.98 -25.85
N GLU A 375 -5.01 -12.04 -27.00
CA GLU A 375 -5.45 -10.86 -27.78
C GLU A 375 -6.48 -10.03 -27.03
N LEU A 376 -7.45 -10.71 -26.39
CA LEU A 376 -8.50 -10.05 -25.60
C LEU A 376 -7.89 -9.45 -24.34
N GLN A 377 -6.98 -10.16 -23.67
CA GLN A 377 -6.28 -9.66 -22.50
C GLN A 377 -5.49 -8.38 -22.82
N GLY A 378 -4.72 -8.34 -23.90
CA GLY A 378 -4.00 -7.15 -24.35
C GLY A 378 -4.93 -5.96 -24.60
N THR A 379 -6.14 -6.19 -25.09
CA THR A 379 -7.15 -5.15 -25.28
C THR A 379 -7.67 -4.60 -23.96
N LEU A 380 -7.96 -5.49 -22.98
CA LEU A 380 -8.39 -5.08 -21.63
C LEU A 380 -7.29 -4.32 -20.89
N VAL A 381 -6.03 -4.77 -20.96
CA VAL A 381 -4.89 -4.06 -20.39
C VAL A 381 -4.76 -2.64 -20.96
N ARG A 382 -4.88 -2.48 -22.28
CA ARG A 382 -4.87 -1.15 -22.92
C ARG A 382 -6.05 -0.30 -22.49
N LEU A 383 -7.26 -0.89 -22.39
CA LEU A 383 -8.46 -0.19 -21.96
C LEU A 383 -8.31 0.36 -20.54
N PHE A 384 -7.92 -0.49 -19.58
CA PHE A 384 -7.75 -0.06 -18.18
C PHE A 384 -6.53 0.85 -18.00
N GLY A 385 -5.43 0.59 -18.69
CA GLY A 385 -4.25 1.46 -18.70
C GLY A 385 -4.54 2.86 -19.28
N SER A 386 -5.51 3.00 -20.18
CA SER A 386 -5.94 4.32 -20.67
C SER A 386 -6.63 5.16 -19.59
N LYS A 387 -7.26 4.51 -18.61
CA LYS A 387 -8.09 5.14 -17.56
C LYS A 387 -7.32 5.57 -16.33
N THR A 388 -6.02 5.32 -16.29
CA THR A 388 -5.13 5.69 -15.18
C THR A 388 -3.82 6.27 -15.69
N THR A 389 -3.22 7.12 -14.90
CA THR A 389 -1.92 7.77 -15.21
C THR A 389 -0.81 7.21 -14.33
N ALA A 390 -1.14 6.74 -13.13
CA ALA A 390 -0.18 6.19 -12.18
C ALA A 390 -0.70 4.90 -11.55
N VAL A 391 0.22 4.06 -11.05
CA VAL A 391 -0.09 3.08 -10.01
C VAL A 391 0.39 3.65 -8.69
N MET A 392 -0.43 3.62 -7.64
CA MET A 392 -0.07 4.10 -6.31
C MET A 392 -0.39 3.05 -5.26
N THR A 393 0.61 2.69 -4.48
CA THR A 393 0.45 1.71 -3.40
C THR A 393 0.95 2.27 -2.08
N ASN A 394 0.27 1.91 -0.99
CA ASN A 394 0.70 2.21 0.37
C ASN A 394 0.68 0.93 1.19
N VAL A 395 1.86 0.52 1.65
CA VAL A 395 2.05 -0.71 2.42
C VAL A 395 2.52 -0.35 3.83
N PRO A 396 1.73 -0.63 4.87
CA PRO A 396 2.20 -0.51 6.23
C PRO A 396 3.20 -1.63 6.53
N GLY A 397 4.42 -1.25 6.86
CA GLY A 397 5.45 -2.17 7.33
C GLY A 397 5.53 -2.22 8.86
N PRO A 398 6.42 -3.06 9.41
CA PRO A 398 6.56 -3.25 10.84
C PRO A 398 7.00 -1.96 11.55
N PRO A 399 6.39 -1.64 12.71
CA PRO A 399 6.73 -0.43 13.47
C PRO A 399 8.08 -0.54 14.21
N MET A 400 8.63 -1.73 14.30
CA MET A 400 9.91 -2.03 14.95
C MET A 400 11.01 -2.30 13.93
N PRO A 401 12.29 -2.09 14.33
CA PRO A 401 13.42 -2.50 13.50
C PRO A 401 13.45 -4.02 13.29
N LEU A 402 13.82 -4.43 12.08
CA LEU A 402 14.07 -5.82 11.70
C LEU A 402 15.54 -6.03 11.38
N TYR A 403 15.99 -7.27 11.45
CA TYR A 403 17.35 -7.70 11.18
C TYR A 403 17.35 -8.77 10.09
N LEU A 404 18.25 -8.67 9.13
CA LEU A 404 18.44 -9.66 8.09
C LEU A 404 19.91 -10.09 8.09
N ALA A 405 20.16 -11.39 8.14
CA ALA A 405 21.51 -11.95 8.28
C ALA A 405 22.32 -11.23 9.38
N GLY A 406 21.72 -11.07 10.56
CA GLY A 406 22.33 -10.45 11.74
C GLY A 406 22.46 -8.93 11.70
N GLN A 407 22.20 -8.26 10.58
CA GLN A 407 22.34 -6.82 10.43
C GLN A 407 20.98 -6.10 10.44
N LYS A 408 20.93 -4.94 11.13
CA LYS A 408 19.74 -4.10 11.19
C LYS A 408 19.43 -3.51 9.82
N ILE A 409 18.20 -3.66 9.36
CA ILE A 409 17.70 -2.96 8.18
C ILE A 409 17.54 -1.47 8.55
N ASP A 410 18.21 -0.59 7.80
CA ASP A 410 18.10 0.86 8.01
C ASP A 410 16.91 1.46 7.26
N GLU A 411 16.79 1.19 5.96
CA GLU A 411 15.69 1.66 5.12
C GLU A 411 15.12 0.52 4.28
N ILE A 412 13.82 0.63 4.00
CA ILE A 412 13.11 -0.27 3.08
C ILE A 412 12.39 0.61 2.05
N MET A 413 12.58 0.31 0.76
CA MET A 413 11.81 0.90 -0.33
C MET A 413 11.41 -0.19 -1.33
N PHE A 414 10.29 -0.01 -2.01
CA PHE A 414 9.86 -0.95 -3.06
C PHE A 414 9.12 -0.22 -4.18
N TRP A 415 9.00 -0.87 -5.32
CA TRP A 415 8.25 -0.41 -6.47
C TRP A 415 7.43 -1.56 -7.04
N VAL A 416 6.19 -1.25 -7.40
CA VAL A 416 5.27 -2.20 -8.01
C VAL A 416 5.26 -2.03 -9.53
N PRO A 417 4.91 -3.09 -10.29
CA PRO A 417 4.83 -3.02 -11.73
C PRO A 417 3.76 -2.05 -12.19
N GLN A 418 4.01 -1.44 -13.33
CA GLN A 418 3.12 -0.51 -14.01
C GLN A 418 2.54 -1.21 -15.24
N SER A 419 1.32 -1.74 -15.16
CA SER A 419 0.72 -2.45 -16.29
C SER A 419 0.16 -1.51 -17.35
N GLY A 420 0.11 -1.97 -18.58
CA GLY A 420 -0.42 -1.20 -19.70
C GLY A 420 0.50 -0.04 -20.12
N ARG A 421 -0.07 1.14 -20.39
CA ARG A 421 0.67 2.35 -20.79
C ARG A 421 0.85 3.33 -19.64
N VAL A 422 1.07 2.82 -18.43
CA VAL A 422 1.31 3.64 -17.24
C VAL A 422 2.80 3.87 -17.09
N SER A 423 3.21 5.13 -16.98
CA SER A 423 4.62 5.54 -16.89
C SER A 423 5.09 5.86 -15.48
N LEU A 424 4.19 5.86 -14.50
CA LEU A 424 4.45 6.35 -13.16
C LEU A 424 3.95 5.34 -12.13
N GLY A 425 4.88 4.79 -11.36
CA GLY A 425 4.62 4.01 -10.15
C GLY A 425 4.96 4.82 -8.90
N ILE A 426 4.08 4.84 -7.92
CA ILE A 426 4.25 5.53 -6.66
C ILE A 426 4.09 4.52 -5.54
N SER A 427 5.08 4.42 -4.68
CA SER A 427 5.08 3.49 -3.56
C SER A 427 5.31 4.24 -2.26
N ILE A 428 4.50 3.93 -1.26
CA ILE A 428 4.61 4.46 0.09
C ILE A 428 4.81 3.28 1.02
N ILE A 429 5.78 3.36 1.92
CA ILE A 429 6.01 2.35 2.94
C ILE A 429 6.30 2.99 4.29
N SER A 430 5.73 2.42 5.36
CA SER A 430 6.16 2.75 6.72
C SER A 430 7.02 1.63 7.28
N TYR A 431 8.12 1.99 7.96
CA TYR A 431 9.02 1.06 8.62
C TYR A 431 9.71 1.72 9.81
N ALA A 432 9.76 1.03 10.95
CA ALA A 432 10.42 1.49 12.18
C ALA A 432 10.04 2.93 12.55
N ASN A 433 8.73 3.25 12.56
CA ASN A 433 8.17 4.58 12.82
C ASN A 433 8.62 5.69 11.84
N ARG A 434 9.08 5.32 10.68
CA ARG A 434 9.42 6.24 9.58
C ARG A 434 8.54 5.91 8.36
N VAL A 435 8.39 6.87 7.45
CA VAL A 435 7.67 6.71 6.18
C VAL A 435 8.61 7.12 5.06
N GLN A 436 8.65 6.32 4.00
CA GLN A 436 9.36 6.64 2.76
C GLN A 436 8.42 6.56 1.58
N LEU A 437 8.68 7.41 0.60
CA LEU A 437 8.00 7.41 -0.69
C LEU A 437 9.02 7.15 -1.79
N GLY A 438 8.61 6.37 -2.78
CA GLY A 438 9.39 6.13 -3.97
C GLY A 438 8.56 6.29 -5.22
N VAL A 439 9.21 6.68 -6.29
CA VAL A 439 8.65 6.74 -7.63
C VAL A 439 9.48 5.89 -8.58
N ALA A 440 8.81 5.20 -9.50
CA ALA A 440 9.40 4.57 -10.66
C ALA A 440 8.80 5.22 -11.89
N THR A 441 9.63 5.68 -12.81
CA THR A 441 9.21 6.45 -13.98
C THR A 441 9.78 5.86 -15.26
N ASP A 442 9.10 6.15 -16.37
CA ASP A 442 9.64 5.92 -17.71
C ASP A 442 10.59 7.06 -18.09
N VAL A 443 11.83 6.73 -18.45
CA VAL A 443 12.86 7.75 -18.77
C VAL A 443 12.46 8.65 -19.94
N GLY A 444 11.71 8.11 -20.91
CA GLY A 444 11.25 8.88 -22.07
C GLY A 444 10.17 9.92 -21.75
N LEU A 445 9.48 9.77 -20.62
CA LEU A 445 8.39 10.66 -20.19
C LEU A 445 8.75 11.49 -18.97
N VAL A 446 9.43 10.88 -17.99
CA VAL A 446 9.82 11.52 -16.73
C VAL A 446 11.29 11.15 -16.44
N PRO A 447 12.25 11.84 -17.08
CA PRO A 447 13.67 11.51 -16.96
C PRO A 447 14.29 11.89 -15.62
N ASP A 448 13.66 12.78 -14.87
CA ASP A 448 14.16 13.41 -13.66
C ASP A 448 13.16 13.30 -12.48
N PRO A 449 12.87 12.07 -12.00
CA PRO A 449 11.92 11.84 -10.92
C PRO A 449 12.33 12.49 -9.59
N GLU A 450 13.57 12.90 -9.44
CA GLU A 450 14.09 13.65 -8.29
C GLU A 450 13.30 14.95 -8.07
N ILE A 451 12.87 15.60 -9.14
CA ILE A 451 12.02 16.81 -9.06
C ILE A 451 10.68 16.49 -8.39
N ILE A 452 10.14 15.28 -8.57
CA ILE A 452 8.93 14.85 -7.85
C ILE A 452 9.22 14.72 -6.36
N MET A 453 10.40 14.20 -6.00
CA MET A 453 10.80 14.09 -4.59
C MET A 453 11.02 15.46 -3.94
N ASP A 454 11.62 16.40 -4.64
CA ASP A 454 11.78 17.79 -4.16
C ASP A 454 10.41 18.42 -3.91
N GLY A 455 9.50 18.30 -4.88
CA GLY A 455 8.12 18.77 -4.73
C GLY A 455 7.38 18.09 -3.58
N PHE A 456 7.67 16.81 -3.31
CA PHE A 456 7.08 16.11 -2.17
C PHE A 456 7.52 16.73 -0.83
N TYR A 457 8.80 17.05 -0.66
CA TYR A 457 9.28 17.70 0.55
C TYR A 457 8.65 19.09 0.72
N GLU A 458 8.60 19.91 -0.33
CA GLU A 458 7.93 21.22 -0.28
C GLU A 458 6.47 21.12 0.17
N GLN A 459 5.73 20.14 -0.35
CA GLN A 459 4.33 19.96 0.04
C GLN A 459 4.18 19.41 1.46
N PHE A 460 5.09 18.56 1.90
CA PHE A 460 5.10 18.05 3.26
C PHE A 460 5.41 19.16 4.26
N ASP A 461 6.40 20.01 3.98
CA ASP A 461 6.78 21.15 4.80
C ASP A 461 5.64 22.19 4.88
N ALA A 462 4.93 22.43 3.78
CA ALA A 462 3.75 23.29 3.79
C ALA A 462 2.62 22.75 4.69
N LEU A 463 2.41 21.44 4.71
CA LEU A 463 1.46 20.81 5.64
C LEU A 463 1.97 20.84 7.09
N MET A 464 3.28 20.73 7.32
CA MET A 464 3.86 20.85 8.66
C MET A 464 3.73 22.27 9.22
N ALA A 465 3.79 23.30 8.37
CA ALA A 465 3.57 24.68 8.80
C ALA A 465 2.20 24.87 9.47
N LEU A 466 1.16 24.17 9.01
CA LEU A 466 -0.17 24.19 9.66
C LEU A 466 -0.13 23.63 11.09
N VAL A 467 0.75 22.66 11.36
CA VAL A 467 0.92 22.09 12.71
C VAL A 467 1.56 23.11 13.64
N GLU A 468 2.57 23.84 13.16
CA GLU A 468 3.24 24.87 13.95
C GLU A 468 2.32 26.08 14.22
N GLU A 469 1.51 26.46 13.23
CA GLU A 469 0.48 27.49 13.41
C GLU A 469 -0.57 27.08 14.46
N ALA A 470 -1.08 25.85 14.39
CA ALA A 470 -2.04 25.33 15.38
C ALA A 470 -1.43 25.32 16.79
N LYS A 471 -0.19 24.89 16.96
CA LYS A 471 0.52 24.92 18.24
C LYS A 471 0.71 26.36 18.78
N ALA A 472 1.04 27.32 17.89
CA ALA A 472 1.17 28.71 18.28
C ALA A 472 -0.15 29.29 18.79
N ILE A 473 -1.27 28.97 18.13
CA ILE A 473 -2.60 29.38 18.55
C ILE A 473 -2.95 28.78 19.93
N GLU A 474 -2.71 27.49 20.14
CA GLU A 474 -2.95 26.80 21.42
C GLU A 474 -2.09 27.42 22.54
N ALA A 475 -0.80 27.68 22.28
CA ALA A 475 0.09 28.33 23.24
C ALA A 475 -0.35 29.76 23.59
N ALA A 476 -0.79 30.54 22.61
CA ALA A 476 -1.31 31.89 22.82
C ALA A 476 -2.63 31.87 23.63
N ALA A 477 -3.49 30.88 23.39
CA ALA A 477 -4.72 30.69 24.16
C ALA A 477 -4.42 30.30 25.62
N ALA A 478 -3.43 29.44 25.85
CA ALA A 478 -3.01 29.02 27.19
C ALA A 478 -2.28 30.14 27.96
N ALA A 479 -1.61 31.06 27.25
CA ALA A 479 -0.91 32.19 27.83
C ALA A 479 -1.82 33.38 28.22
N LYS A 480 -3.10 33.39 27.78
CA LYS A 480 -4.06 34.41 28.25
C LYS A 480 -4.36 34.17 29.73
N PRO A 481 -4.02 35.10 30.65
CA PRO A 481 -4.38 34.94 32.06
C PRO A 481 -5.91 34.85 32.17
N ALA A 482 -6.40 33.89 32.94
CA ALA A 482 -7.78 33.88 33.35
C ALA A 482 -8.10 35.25 33.94
N ALA A 483 -8.99 36.01 33.32
CA ALA A 483 -9.46 37.27 33.86
C ALA A 483 -9.93 37.02 35.29
N LYS A 484 -9.21 37.59 36.28
CA LYS A 484 -9.61 37.55 37.65
C LYS A 484 -11.02 38.17 37.68
N SER A 485 -12.03 37.37 37.97
CA SER A 485 -13.31 37.88 38.39
C SER A 485 -13.07 38.60 39.72
N GLU A 486 -13.11 39.93 39.72
CA GLU A 486 -13.19 40.74 40.93
C GLU A 486 -14.45 40.32 41.69
N PRO A 487 -14.41 40.17 43.03
CA PRO A 487 -15.60 39.91 43.82
C PRO A 487 -16.47 41.17 43.83
N ALA A 488 -17.64 41.12 43.22
CA ALA A 488 -18.62 42.17 43.33
C ALA A 488 -19.12 42.25 44.79
N GLU A 489 -18.88 43.38 45.39
CA GLU A 489 -19.44 43.79 46.68
C GLU A 489 -20.97 43.73 46.65
N THR A 490 -21.50 43.24 47.75
CA THR A 490 -22.92 43.18 48.09
C THR A 490 -23.62 44.55 48.12
N ALA A 491 -24.63 44.74 47.29
CA ALA A 491 -25.68 45.72 47.55
C ALA A 491 -27.07 45.13 47.36
N SER A 492 -27.84 45.29 48.39
CA SER A 492 -29.20 44.80 48.72
C SER A 492 -30.29 45.30 47.76
N SER A 493 -31.30 44.42 47.62
CA SER A 493 -32.73 44.62 47.42
C SER A 493 -33.28 45.14 46.08
N ALA A 494 -34.06 44.35 45.42
CA ALA A 494 -35.50 44.42 45.17
C ALA A 494 -35.94 43.70 43.91
N SER A 495 -36.71 42.67 44.06
CA SER A 495 -37.77 42.07 43.24
C SER A 495 -37.98 42.56 41.79
N LEU A 496 -38.01 41.63 40.84
CA LEU A 496 -39.18 41.25 40.01
C LEU A 496 -38.76 40.23 38.90
N SER A 497 -39.41 39.10 38.97
CA SER A 497 -39.76 38.04 38.01
C SER A 497 -39.31 38.20 36.55
N THR A 498 -38.70 37.18 35.92
CA THR A 498 -39.28 36.17 34.99
C THR A 498 -38.20 35.59 34.09
N ASP A 499 -38.35 34.29 33.82
CA ASP A 499 -37.73 33.45 32.77
C ASP A 499 -36.22 33.11 32.88
N ALA A 500 -36.00 32.00 33.62
CA ALA A 500 -34.76 31.19 33.48
C ALA A 500 -35.06 29.96 32.62
N SER A 501 -34.50 29.92 31.43
CA SER A 501 -34.39 28.67 30.68
C SER A 501 -33.53 27.69 31.45
N PRO A 502 -33.94 26.42 31.62
CA PRO A 502 -33.19 25.43 32.41
C PRO A 502 -31.86 25.09 31.73
N GLN A 503 -30.77 25.17 32.49
CA GLN A 503 -29.46 24.66 32.05
C GLN A 503 -29.55 23.15 31.86
N PRO A 504 -28.88 22.58 30.81
CA PRO A 504 -28.90 21.14 30.57
C PRO A 504 -28.19 20.39 31.70
N THR A 505 -28.93 19.54 32.40
CA THR A 505 -28.43 18.70 33.50
C THR A 505 -27.70 17.45 32.93
N GLN A 506 -26.70 16.96 33.66
CA GLN A 506 -25.99 15.73 33.31
C GLN A 506 -26.89 14.51 33.53
N CYS A 507 -26.80 13.52 32.61
CA CYS A 507 -27.55 12.27 32.72
C CYS A 507 -27.29 11.52 34.04
N GLN A 508 -28.35 11.09 34.74
CA GLN A 508 -28.26 10.43 36.05
C GLN A 508 -27.95 8.92 35.96
N ALA A 509 -27.95 8.32 34.78
CA ALA A 509 -27.66 6.89 34.62
C ALA A 509 -26.24 6.52 35.01
N THR A 510 -26.09 5.35 35.61
CA THR A 510 -24.77 4.75 35.91
C THR A 510 -24.37 3.76 34.85
N THR A 511 -23.14 3.85 34.36
CA THR A 511 -22.57 2.93 33.35
C THR A 511 -22.28 1.55 33.97
N LYS A 512 -22.11 0.51 33.15
CA LYS A 512 -21.75 -0.85 33.61
C LYS A 512 -20.47 -0.91 34.47
N SER A 513 -19.65 0.14 34.45
CA SER A 513 -18.44 0.27 35.27
C SER A 513 -18.65 1.05 36.58
N GLY A 514 -19.90 1.34 36.98
CA GLY A 514 -20.22 2.02 38.23
C GLY A 514 -19.99 3.53 38.24
N ARG A 515 -19.74 4.17 37.09
CA ARG A 515 -19.53 5.63 36.97
C ARG A 515 -20.77 6.29 36.38
N GLN A 516 -21.06 7.52 36.81
CA GLN A 516 -22.15 8.31 36.24
C GLN A 516 -21.89 8.58 34.73
N CYS A 517 -22.96 8.54 33.94
CA CYS A 517 -22.90 8.84 32.51
C CYS A 517 -22.46 10.30 32.27
N ARG A 518 -21.55 10.53 31.33
CA ARG A 518 -21.02 11.87 31.03
C ARG A 518 -21.84 12.66 30.01
N ASN A 519 -22.88 12.06 29.43
CA ASN A 519 -23.73 12.74 28.45
C ASN A 519 -24.71 13.69 29.15
N GLN A 520 -25.12 14.73 28.44
CA GLN A 520 -26.21 15.62 28.91
C GLN A 520 -27.55 14.90 28.81
N ALA A 521 -28.42 15.16 29.80
CA ALA A 521 -29.79 14.69 29.75
C ALA A 521 -30.57 15.38 28.63
N GLN A 522 -31.57 14.71 28.07
CA GLN A 522 -32.46 15.33 27.09
C GLN A 522 -33.40 16.33 27.79
N GLU A 523 -33.84 17.33 27.07
CA GLU A 523 -34.76 18.35 27.57
C GLU A 523 -36.04 17.69 28.09
N GLY A 524 -36.36 17.93 29.36
CA GLY A 524 -37.50 17.30 30.03
C GLY A 524 -37.28 15.86 30.53
N SER A 525 -36.02 15.35 30.53
CA SER A 525 -35.67 14.01 31.02
C SER A 525 -34.43 14.06 31.93
N GLU A 526 -34.36 13.15 32.90
CA GLU A 526 -33.15 12.93 33.71
C GLU A 526 -32.09 12.09 33.00
N PHE A 527 -32.38 11.54 31.80
CA PHE A 527 -31.55 10.60 31.08
C PHE A 527 -31.17 11.10 29.66
N CYS A 528 -29.99 10.75 29.19
CA CYS A 528 -29.57 11.01 27.80
C CYS A 528 -30.24 10.02 26.82
N HIS A 529 -30.14 10.26 25.53
CA HIS A 529 -30.74 9.44 24.47
C HIS A 529 -30.33 7.95 24.49
N VAL A 530 -29.22 7.60 25.15
CA VAL A 530 -28.73 6.22 25.30
C VAL A 530 -29.36 5.51 26.49
N HIS A 531 -29.80 6.26 27.52
CA HIS A 531 -30.28 5.72 28.80
C HIS A 531 -31.76 6.00 29.06
N GLN A 532 -32.54 6.36 28.06
CA GLN A 532 -33.99 6.48 28.18
C GLN A 532 -34.60 5.12 28.60
N PRO A 533 -35.45 5.07 29.63
CA PRO A 533 -36.17 3.85 29.94
C PRO A 533 -37.12 3.50 28.79
N SER A 534 -37.07 2.24 28.33
CA SER A 534 -38.00 1.74 27.32
C SER A 534 -39.43 1.92 27.86
N LYS A 535 -40.28 2.62 27.11
CA LYS A 535 -41.71 2.61 27.37
C LYS A 535 -42.19 1.17 27.28
N ALA A 536 -42.52 0.58 28.41
CA ALA A 536 -43.27 -0.67 28.43
C ALA A 536 -44.68 -0.38 27.87
N GLU A 537 -45.04 -1.08 26.78
CA GLU A 537 -46.41 -1.31 26.38
C GLU A 537 -47.06 -2.35 27.28
#